data_2cba63f6ac5e83f5f909283634c8f517
#
_entry.id   2cba63f6ac5e83f5f909283634c8f517
#
_cell.length_a   1.000
_cell.length_b   1.000
_cell.length_c   1.000
_cell.angle_alpha   90.00
_cell.angle_beta   90.00
_cell.angle_gamma   90.00
#
_symmetry.space_group_name_H-M   'P 1'
#
loop_
_entity.id
_entity.type
_entity.pdbx_description
1 polymer ?
#
loop_
_entity_poly.entity_id
_entity_poly.type
_entity_poly.pdbx_seq_one_letter_code
_entity_poly.pdbx_strand_id
1 'polypeptide(L)'
;MNIWGQNGYTLAMSKTTSICPCGSGREYSACCEPIIKGTSLAATAEELMRARYSAYEKHEIDFIVDTCEAVGDKTDIDRNATKSWSEDSTWYGLKILRTEKGGADDTEGLVEFQATYSRKGLKDVHHEIGLFKKIDGKWMYSSGSLKTTTVVREGRKIGRNEPCPCGSGKKYKACCGR
;
A
#
# COMPACT_ATOMS: atom_id res chain seq x y z
N MET A 1 -46.15 -46.69 7.36
CA MET A 1 -44.74 -46.65 6.98
C MET A 1 -44.51 -45.38 6.19
N ASN A 2 -44.05 -44.30 6.85
CA ASN A 2 -43.78 -43.01 6.21
C ASN A 2 -42.30 -42.68 6.43
N ILE A 3 -41.54 -42.75 5.32
CA ILE A 3 -40.12 -42.37 5.26
C ILE A 3 -40.08 -40.97 4.65
N TRP A 4 -39.88 -39.93 5.47
CA TRP A 4 -39.59 -38.59 5.01
C TRP A 4 -38.08 -38.43 4.98
N GLY A 5 -37.53 -38.41 3.75
CA GLY A 5 -36.14 -38.06 3.51
C GLY A 5 -35.95 -36.55 3.69
N GLN A 6 -35.13 -36.14 4.67
CA GLN A 6 -34.73 -34.76 4.80
C GLN A 6 -33.51 -34.51 3.88
N ASN A 7 -33.76 -33.88 2.74
CA ASN A 7 -32.72 -33.33 1.89
C ASN A 7 -32.19 -32.05 2.53
N GLY A 8 -31.07 -32.18 3.26
CA GLY A 8 -30.30 -31.04 3.75
C GLY A 8 -29.54 -30.40 2.61
N TYR A 9 -30.11 -29.37 1.98
CA TYR A 9 -29.35 -28.47 1.10
C TYR A 9 -28.48 -27.59 1.96
N THR A 10 -27.21 -27.94 2.10
CA THR A 10 -26.19 -27.03 2.63
C THR A 10 -25.96 -25.97 1.57
N LEU A 11 -26.53 -24.78 1.77
CA LEU A 11 -26.19 -23.59 1.00
C LEU A 11 -24.70 -23.32 1.22
N ALA A 12 -23.87 -23.70 0.27
CA ALA A 12 -22.50 -23.24 0.20
C ALA A 12 -22.56 -21.73 0.00
N MET A 13 -22.25 -20.96 1.05
CA MET A 13 -22.05 -19.53 0.95
C MET A 13 -20.95 -19.31 -0.08
N SER A 14 -21.30 -18.79 -1.23
CA SER A 14 -20.37 -18.31 -2.25
C SER A 14 -19.51 -17.24 -1.60
N LYS A 15 -18.26 -17.60 -1.22
CA LYS A 15 -17.24 -16.63 -0.84
C LYS A 15 -17.01 -15.75 -2.07
N THR A 16 -17.41 -14.50 -1.98
CA THR A 16 -17.05 -13.49 -2.99
C THR A 16 -15.54 -13.38 -3.00
N THR A 17 -14.89 -14.03 -3.96
CA THR A 17 -13.45 -14.03 -4.10
C THR A 17 -13.03 -12.68 -4.66
N SER A 18 -12.40 -11.85 -3.84
CA SER A 18 -11.84 -10.57 -4.27
C SER A 18 -10.36 -10.72 -4.61
N ILE A 19 -9.93 -10.14 -5.73
CA ILE A 19 -8.50 -10.07 -6.08
C ILE A 19 -7.77 -9.26 -5.01
N CYS A 20 -6.58 -9.72 -4.64
CA CYS A 20 -5.78 -9.07 -3.62
C CYS A 20 -5.36 -7.66 -4.06
N PRO A 21 -5.57 -6.62 -3.22
CA PRO A 21 -5.21 -5.25 -3.55
C PRO A 21 -3.69 -5.06 -3.72
N CYS A 22 -2.87 -6.00 -3.24
CA CYS A 22 -1.42 -5.92 -3.36
C CYS A 22 -0.86 -6.02 -4.80
N GLY A 23 -1.73 -6.24 -5.79
CA GLY A 23 -1.33 -6.32 -7.20
C GLY A 23 -0.67 -7.65 -7.61
N SER A 24 -0.75 -8.69 -6.78
CA SER A 24 -0.21 -10.03 -7.12
C SER A 24 -1.04 -10.80 -8.14
N GLY A 25 -2.29 -10.39 -8.41
CA GLY A 25 -3.25 -11.12 -9.23
C GLY A 25 -3.90 -12.33 -8.53
N ARG A 26 -3.50 -12.66 -7.31
CA ARG A 26 -4.08 -13.77 -6.52
C ARG A 26 -5.32 -13.31 -5.77
N GLU A 27 -6.15 -14.24 -5.35
CA GLU A 27 -7.26 -13.98 -4.43
C GLU A 27 -6.73 -13.51 -3.06
N TYR A 28 -7.42 -12.56 -2.43
CA TYR A 28 -7.03 -12.02 -1.14
C TYR A 28 -6.91 -13.09 -0.06
N SER A 29 -7.88 -14.01 -0.02
CA SER A 29 -7.93 -15.14 0.93
C SER A 29 -6.77 -16.15 0.77
N ALA A 30 -6.14 -16.19 -0.40
CA ALA A 30 -4.98 -17.04 -0.69
C ALA A 30 -3.68 -16.23 -0.85
N CYS A 31 -3.69 -14.94 -0.48
CA CYS A 31 -2.57 -14.03 -0.64
C CYS A 31 -2.23 -13.31 0.67
N CYS A 32 -2.72 -12.10 0.86
CA CYS A 32 -2.34 -11.28 2.02
C CYS A 32 -3.20 -11.56 3.27
N GLU A 33 -4.43 -12.02 3.13
CA GLU A 33 -5.31 -12.27 4.28
C GLU A 33 -4.71 -13.23 5.32
N PRO A 34 -4.14 -14.39 4.95
CA PRO A 34 -3.55 -15.32 5.93
C PRO A 34 -2.40 -14.68 6.71
N ILE A 35 -1.60 -13.83 6.06
CA ILE A 35 -0.49 -13.11 6.70
C ILE A 35 -1.03 -12.05 7.66
N ILE A 36 -2.01 -11.26 7.23
CA ILE A 36 -2.65 -10.20 8.03
C ILE A 36 -3.37 -10.78 9.24
N LYS A 37 -4.04 -11.92 9.09
CA LYS A 37 -4.74 -12.61 10.19
C LYS A 37 -3.82 -13.48 11.07
N GLY A 38 -2.52 -13.52 10.77
CA GLY A 38 -1.53 -14.26 11.55
C GLY A 38 -1.62 -15.79 11.42
N THR A 39 -2.37 -16.31 10.44
CA THR A 39 -2.48 -17.76 10.18
C THR A 39 -1.30 -18.28 9.35
N SER A 40 -0.55 -17.40 8.70
CA SER A 40 0.74 -17.68 8.08
C SER A 40 1.70 -16.52 8.27
N LEU A 41 3.01 -16.78 8.16
CA LEU A 41 4.03 -15.74 8.17
C LEU A 41 4.40 -15.37 6.73
N ALA A 42 4.81 -14.12 6.53
CA ALA A 42 5.44 -13.71 5.28
C ALA A 42 6.77 -14.47 5.11
N ALA A 43 6.98 -15.16 4.00
CA ALA A 43 8.21 -15.89 3.72
C ALA A 43 9.34 -14.93 3.29
N THR A 44 9.00 -13.79 2.69
CA THR A 44 9.95 -12.80 2.17
C THR A 44 9.60 -11.38 2.61
N ALA A 45 10.59 -10.48 2.54
CA ALA A 45 10.38 -9.04 2.77
C ALA A 45 9.32 -8.45 1.81
N GLU A 46 9.31 -8.88 0.55
CA GLU A 46 8.32 -8.46 -0.43
C GLU A 46 6.90 -8.92 -0.04
N GLU A 47 6.73 -10.15 0.43
CA GLU A 47 5.43 -10.63 0.89
C GLU A 47 4.91 -9.82 2.09
N LEU A 48 5.79 -9.47 3.04
CA LEU A 48 5.41 -8.57 4.13
C LEU A 48 5.00 -7.20 3.59
N MET A 49 5.77 -6.60 2.66
CA MET A 49 5.41 -5.30 2.08
C MET A 49 4.04 -5.34 1.38
N ARG A 50 3.76 -6.40 0.62
CA ARG A 50 2.46 -6.61 -0.04
C ARG A 50 1.32 -6.77 0.97
N ALA A 51 1.55 -7.50 2.06
CA ALA A 51 0.57 -7.65 3.13
C ALA A 51 0.32 -6.32 3.86
N ARG A 52 1.36 -5.52 4.14
CA ARG A 52 1.23 -4.19 4.75
C ARG A 52 0.43 -3.24 3.87
N TYR A 53 0.68 -3.20 2.54
CA TYR A 53 -0.14 -2.43 1.60
C TYR A 53 -1.62 -2.85 1.66
N SER A 54 -1.87 -4.16 1.61
CA SER A 54 -3.24 -4.68 1.71
C SER A 54 -3.89 -4.33 3.05
N ALA A 55 -3.12 -4.29 4.13
CA ALA A 55 -3.58 -3.88 5.44
C ALA A 55 -3.98 -2.39 5.49
N TYR A 56 -3.24 -1.50 4.79
CA TYR A 56 -3.66 -0.10 4.63
C TYR A 56 -5.00 0.01 3.90
N GLU A 57 -5.19 -0.72 2.81
CA GLU A 57 -6.44 -0.69 2.02
C GLU A 57 -7.62 -1.34 2.76
N LYS A 58 -7.35 -2.33 3.63
CA LYS A 58 -8.35 -3.04 4.44
C LYS A 58 -8.54 -2.46 5.84
N HIS A 59 -7.81 -1.41 6.20
CA HIS A 59 -7.84 -0.74 7.51
C HIS A 59 -7.45 -1.67 8.69
N GLU A 60 -6.56 -2.62 8.45
CA GLU A 60 -6.03 -3.55 9.45
C GLU A 60 -4.84 -2.90 10.18
N ILE A 61 -5.13 -1.89 10.99
CA ILE A 61 -4.13 -1.00 11.60
C ILE A 61 -3.21 -1.74 12.57
N ASP A 62 -3.76 -2.70 13.33
CA ASP A 62 -2.97 -3.50 14.28
C ASP A 62 -1.83 -4.22 13.55
N PHE A 63 -2.11 -4.88 12.44
CA PHE A 63 -1.10 -5.56 11.65
C PHE A 63 0.00 -4.60 11.15
N ILE A 64 -0.37 -3.39 10.72
CA ILE A 64 0.60 -2.39 10.26
C ILE A 64 1.56 -2.01 11.38
N VAL A 65 1.02 -1.76 12.58
CA VAL A 65 1.81 -1.37 13.77
C VAL A 65 2.65 -2.54 14.27
N ASP A 66 2.04 -3.71 14.42
CA ASP A 66 2.68 -4.91 14.98
C ASP A 66 3.79 -5.49 14.09
N THR A 67 3.81 -5.12 12.80
CA THR A 67 4.87 -5.51 11.86
C THR A 67 5.95 -4.44 11.66
N CYS A 68 5.98 -3.39 12.50
CA CYS A 68 7.10 -2.46 12.57
C CYS A 68 8.12 -2.91 13.61
N GLU A 69 9.40 -2.77 13.29
CA GLU A 69 10.48 -3.00 14.26
C GLU A 69 10.33 -2.01 15.43
N ALA A 70 10.31 -2.56 16.65
CA ALA A 70 10.31 -1.73 17.84
C ALA A 70 11.73 -1.29 18.16
N VAL A 71 11.95 0.01 18.41
CA VAL A 71 13.20 0.54 18.94
C VAL A 71 13.04 0.76 20.45
N GLY A 72 13.57 -0.16 21.27
CA GLY A 72 13.28 -0.22 22.71
C GLY A 72 11.82 -0.64 22.97
N ASP A 73 11.14 0.06 23.88
CA ASP A 73 9.75 -0.23 24.26
C ASP A 73 8.70 0.46 23.39
N LYS A 74 9.11 1.14 22.31
CA LYS A 74 8.21 1.91 21.44
C LYS A 74 8.42 1.56 19.98
N THR A 75 7.31 1.42 19.26
CA THR A 75 7.31 1.51 17.79
C THR A 75 7.33 2.99 17.41
N ASP A 76 8.19 3.40 16.48
CA ASP A 76 8.24 4.79 15.97
C ASP A 76 6.99 5.17 15.16
N ILE A 77 6.06 4.23 14.96
CA ILE A 77 4.87 4.45 14.16
C ILE A 77 3.74 5.03 15.01
N ASP A 78 3.25 6.20 14.63
CA ASP A 78 2.06 6.79 15.22
C ASP A 78 0.81 6.05 14.71
N ARG A 79 0.19 5.27 15.61
CA ARG A 79 -1.02 4.49 15.33
C ARG A 79 -2.18 5.36 14.83
N ASN A 80 -2.38 6.55 15.41
CA ASN A 80 -3.47 7.44 15.04
C ASN A 80 -3.22 8.08 13.66
N ALA A 81 -2.01 8.50 13.40
CA ALA A 81 -1.62 8.99 12.08
C ALA A 81 -1.73 7.89 11.00
N THR A 82 -1.31 6.66 11.32
CA THR A 82 -1.44 5.49 10.44
C THR A 82 -2.91 5.19 10.13
N LYS A 83 -3.77 5.19 11.16
CA LYS A 83 -5.21 4.99 11.01
C LYS A 83 -5.82 6.07 10.12
N SER A 84 -5.56 7.35 10.42
CA SER A 84 -6.07 8.47 9.61
C SER A 84 -5.59 8.39 8.15
N TRP A 85 -4.32 8.02 7.92
CA TRP A 85 -3.82 7.87 6.55
C TRP A 85 -4.50 6.71 5.82
N SER A 86 -4.69 5.58 6.49
CA SER A 86 -5.39 4.41 5.93
C SER A 86 -6.83 4.73 5.57
N GLU A 87 -7.61 5.29 6.51
CA GLU A 87 -9.05 5.50 6.38
C GLU A 87 -9.43 6.70 5.51
N ASP A 88 -8.63 7.80 5.54
CA ASP A 88 -8.87 9.00 4.73
C ASP A 88 -8.39 8.87 3.29
N SER A 89 -7.74 7.77 2.93
CA SER A 89 -7.15 7.56 1.61
C SER A 89 -7.96 6.57 0.77
N THR A 90 -8.06 6.84 -0.52
CA THR A 90 -8.49 5.85 -1.51
C THR A 90 -7.26 5.24 -2.15
N TRP A 91 -7.11 3.93 -2.08
CA TRP A 91 -5.95 3.19 -2.55
C TRP A 91 -6.18 2.67 -3.98
N TYR A 92 -5.20 2.83 -4.88
CA TYR A 92 -5.33 2.50 -6.30
C TYR A 92 -4.40 1.38 -6.76
N GLY A 93 -3.40 1.01 -5.96
CA GLY A 93 -2.52 -0.10 -6.27
C GLY A 93 -1.11 0.07 -5.73
N LEU A 94 -0.43 -1.08 -5.63
CA LEU A 94 0.97 -1.21 -5.25
C LEU A 94 1.77 -1.69 -6.46
N LYS A 95 2.93 -1.06 -6.68
CA LYS A 95 3.93 -1.50 -7.65
C LYS A 95 5.24 -1.75 -6.91
N ILE A 96 5.75 -2.98 -6.93
CA ILE A 96 7.11 -3.30 -6.51
C ILE A 96 8.03 -2.98 -7.68
N LEU A 97 9.04 -2.17 -7.44
CA LEU A 97 10.00 -1.72 -8.45
C LEU A 97 11.26 -2.57 -8.44
N ARG A 98 11.77 -2.87 -7.22
CA ARG A 98 13.00 -3.63 -7.01
C ARG A 98 13.01 -4.25 -5.63
N THR A 99 13.66 -5.41 -5.51
CA THR A 99 14.01 -6.06 -4.26
C THR A 99 15.49 -6.34 -4.24
N GLU A 100 16.15 -6.19 -3.08
CA GLU A 100 17.51 -6.59 -2.83
C GLU A 100 17.54 -7.44 -1.58
N LYS A 101 17.98 -8.69 -1.66
CA LYS A 101 17.86 -9.67 -0.58
C LYS A 101 16.40 -9.83 -0.12
N GLY A 102 16.17 -10.26 1.10
CA GLY A 102 14.82 -10.41 1.67
C GLY A 102 14.13 -11.70 1.28
N GLY A 103 14.87 -12.68 0.79
CA GLY A 103 14.37 -14.04 0.54
C GLY A 103 14.20 -14.84 1.83
N ALA A 104 13.80 -16.11 1.69
CA ALA A 104 13.50 -16.99 2.82
C ALA A 104 14.69 -17.19 3.77
N ASP A 105 15.90 -17.23 3.24
CA ASP A 105 17.14 -17.47 4.01
C ASP A 105 17.85 -16.19 4.46
N ASP A 106 17.39 -15.02 3.99
CA ASP A 106 17.95 -13.73 4.36
C ASP A 106 17.43 -13.25 5.71
N THR A 107 18.21 -12.42 6.39
CA THR A 107 17.85 -11.74 7.65
C THR A 107 17.51 -10.27 7.43
N GLU A 108 17.88 -9.70 6.29
CA GLU A 108 17.61 -8.33 5.89
C GLU A 108 17.21 -8.28 4.41
N GLY A 109 16.41 -7.28 4.04
CA GLY A 109 16.03 -7.05 2.66
C GLY A 109 15.54 -5.63 2.40
N LEU A 110 15.73 -5.16 1.18
CA LEU A 110 15.21 -3.87 0.70
C LEU A 110 14.10 -4.13 -0.30
N VAL A 111 13.02 -3.39 -0.18
CA VAL A 111 11.90 -3.38 -1.13
C VAL A 111 11.65 -1.94 -1.57
N GLU A 112 11.90 -1.64 -2.84
CA GLU A 112 11.52 -0.37 -3.45
C GLU A 112 10.13 -0.50 -4.06
N PHE A 113 9.21 0.39 -3.67
CA PHE A 113 7.83 0.31 -4.08
C PHE A 113 7.19 1.68 -4.31
N GLN A 114 6.09 1.67 -5.06
CA GLN A 114 5.19 2.79 -5.23
C GLN A 114 3.79 2.37 -4.83
N ALA A 115 3.18 3.11 -3.90
CA ALA A 115 1.77 2.99 -3.55
C ALA A 115 1.03 4.22 -4.07
N THR A 116 0.06 4.00 -4.95
CA THR A 116 -0.77 5.07 -5.50
C THR A 116 -2.03 5.22 -4.66
N TYR A 117 -2.30 6.43 -4.21
CA TYR A 117 -3.47 6.75 -3.41
C TYR A 117 -4.00 8.15 -3.72
N SER A 118 -5.17 8.48 -3.20
CA SER A 118 -5.64 9.87 -3.12
C SER A 118 -6.14 10.18 -1.73
N ARG A 119 -5.91 11.42 -1.30
CA ARG A 119 -6.42 11.96 -0.03
C ARG A 119 -6.97 13.34 -0.28
N LYS A 120 -8.18 13.63 0.23
CA LYS A 120 -8.90 14.90 0.00
C LYS A 120 -9.01 15.27 -1.48
N GLY A 121 -9.21 14.27 -2.35
CA GLY A 121 -9.35 14.45 -3.79
C GLY A 121 -8.04 14.66 -4.57
N LEU A 122 -6.90 14.71 -3.88
CA LEU A 122 -5.58 14.85 -4.52
C LEU A 122 -4.93 13.47 -4.64
N LYS A 123 -4.62 13.08 -5.87
CA LYS A 123 -3.90 11.83 -6.17
C LYS A 123 -2.39 12.03 -5.98
N ASP A 124 -1.77 11.06 -5.31
CA ASP A 124 -0.33 11.08 -5.02
C ASP A 124 0.26 9.66 -5.13
N VAL A 125 1.59 9.58 -5.16
CA VAL A 125 2.35 8.33 -5.20
C VAL A 125 3.37 8.35 -4.07
N HIS A 126 3.15 7.48 -3.09
CA HIS A 126 4.15 7.21 -2.07
C HIS A 126 5.23 6.29 -2.65
N HIS A 127 6.41 6.84 -2.93
CA HIS A 127 7.56 6.11 -3.45
C HIS A 127 8.61 5.99 -2.34
N GLU A 128 8.93 4.76 -1.97
CA GLU A 128 9.80 4.47 -0.84
C GLU A 128 10.72 3.28 -1.12
N ILE A 129 11.92 3.31 -0.51
CA ILE A 129 12.76 2.14 -0.30
C ILE A 129 12.62 1.75 1.16
N GLY A 130 11.90 0.66 1.42
CA GLY A 130 11.73 0.09 2.76
C GLY A 130 12.83 -0.90 3.08
N LEU A 131 13.40 -0.79 4.29
CA LEU A 131 14.29 -1.77 4.89
C LEU A 131 13.46 -2.71 5.76
N PHE A 132 13.66 -3.99 5.57
CA PHE A 132 13.02 -5.06 6.33
C PHE A 132 14.07 -5.93 7.00
N LYS A 133 13.77 -6.38 8.22
CA LYS A 133 14.62 -7.30 8.98
C LYS A 133 13.81 -8.51 9.45
N LYS A 134 14.46 -9.64 9.55
CA LYS A 134 13.85 -10.84 10.13
C LYS A 134 14.24 -10.92 11.60
N ILE A 135 13.25 -10.76 12.48
CA ILE A 135 13.40 -10.80 13.94
C ILE A 135 12.57 -11.98 14.44
N ASP A 136 13.20 -12.89 15.18
CA ASP A 136 12.58 -14.12 15.69
C ASP A 136 11.81 -14.91 14.60
N GLY A 137 12.42 -14.99 13.40
CA GLY A 137 11.84 -15.69 12.25
C GLY A 137 10.71 -14.96 11.52
N LYS A 138 10.35 -13.74 11.94
CA LYS A 138 9.30 -12.91 11.33
C LYS A 138 9.91 -11.71 10.63
N TRP A 139 9.47 -11.43 9.41
CA TRP A 139 9.82 -10.19 8.74
C TRP A 139 9.13 -9.00 9.43
N MET A 140 9.90 -7.94 9.65
CA MET A 140 9.45 -6.66 10.24
C MET A 140 9.89 -5.51 9.33
N TYR A 141 9.07 -4.48 9.21
CA TYR A 141 9.46 -3.21 8.60
C TYR A 141 10.32 -2.42 9.59
N SER A 142 11.55 -2.11 9.20
CA SER A 142 12.51 -1.42 10.07
C SER A 142 12.51 0.09 9.84
N SER A 143 12.68 0.52 8.60
CA SER A 143 12.72 1.94 8.26
C SER A 143 12.43 2.14 6.77
N GLY A 144 12.15 3.38 6.37
CA GLY A 144 11.94 3.74 4.97
C GLY A 144 12.63 5.04 4.58
N SER A 145 13.08 5.10 3.34
CA SER A 145 13.61 6.30 2.71
C SER A 145 12.69 6.72 1.57
N LEU A 146 12.03 7.87 1.72
CA LEU A 146 11.17 8.42 0.68
C LEU A 146 12.00 8.85 -0.52
N LYS A 147 11.56 8.46 -1.71
CA LYS A 147 12.06 8.96 -2.98
C LYS A 147 11.16 10.11 -3.44
N THR A 148 11.64 11.33 -3.31
CA THR A 148 10.96 12.48 -3.89
C THR A 148 11.06 12.39 -5.41
N THR A 149 9.95 12.16 -6.07
CA THR A 149 9.88 12.29 -7.52
C THR A 149 9.86 13.78 -7.83
N THR A 150 11.00 14.34 -8.22
CA THR A 150 11.02 15.67 -8.80
C THR A 150 10.20 15.59 -10.08
N VAL A 151 8.99 16.16 -10.09
CA VAL A 151 8.21 16.32 -11.32
C VAL A 151 8.98 17.31 -12.18
N VAL A 152 9.80 16.78 -13.08
CA VAL A 152 10.41 17.58 -14.13
C VAL A 152 9.26 17.99 -15.04
N ARG A 153 8.86 19.24 -14.97
CA ARG A 153 7.90 19.80 -15.92
C ARG A 153 8.52 19.76 -17.29
N GLU A 154 8.01 18.92 -18.15
CA GLU A 154 8.31 19.00 -19.58
C GLU A 154 7.70 20.32 -20.08
N GLY A 155 8.57 21.29 -20.35
CA GLY A 155 8.20 22.57 -20.92
C GLY A 155 8.70 23.79 -20.14
N ARG A 156 8.85 24.90 -20.87
CA ARG A 156 9.27 26.18 -20.32
C ARG A 156 8.24 26.69 -19.29
N LYS A 157 8.71 27.04 -18.09
CA LYS A 157 7.87 27.70 -17.08
C LYS A 157 7.39 29.05 -17.63
N ILE A 158 6.09 29.20 -17.82
CA ILE A 158 5.50 30.44 -18.30
C ILE A 158 5.54 31.46 -17.16
N GLY A 159 6.16 32.60 -17.40
CA GLY A 159 6.24 33.70 -16.44
C GLY A 159 4.87 34.35 -16.24
N ARG A 160 4.59 34.81 -15.00
CA ARG A 160 3.29 35.46 -14.66
C ARG A 160 2.89 36.60 -15.60
N ASN A 161 3.85 37.31 -16.16
CA ASN A 161 3.64 38.46 -17.04
C ASN A 161 3.74 38.11 -18.54
N GLU A 162 4.07 36.86 -18.90
CA GLU A 162 4.12 36.42 -20.29
C GLU A 162 2.71 36.29 -20.90
N PRO A 163 2.57 36.33 -22.24
CA PRO A 163 1.31 36.05 -22.91
C PRO A 163 0.77 34.68 -22.53
N CYS A 164 -0.53 34.56 -22.30
CA CYS A 164 -1.14 33.27 -21.94
C CYS A 164 -1.11 32.34 -23.15
N PRO A 165 -0.67 31.08 -22.99
CA PRO A 165 -0.58 30.09 -24.07
C PRO A 165 -1.94 29.67 -24.64
N CYS A 166 -3.05 30.02 -23.97
CA CYS A 166 -4.40 29.75 -24.48
C CYS A 166 -4.81 30.66 -25.64
N GLY A 167 -3.94 31.59 -26.09
CA GLY A 167 -4.23 32.48 -27.20
C GLY A 167 -5.16 33.68 -26.87
N SER A 168 -5.49 33.89 -25.60
CA SER A 168 -6.42 35.00 -25.18
C SER A 168 -5.83 36.39 -25.28
N GLY A 169 -4.56 36.57 -25.61
CA GLY A 169 -3.85 37.83 -25.64
C GLY A 169 -3.60 38.47 -24.25
N LYS A 170 -4.11 37.84 -23.16
CA LYS A 170 -3.92 38.32 -21.79
C LYS A 170 -2.63 37.78 -21.19
N LYS A 171 -2.08 38.49 -20.17
CA LYS A 171 -0.97 37.96 -19.38
C LYS A 171 -1.40 36.70 -18.63
N TYR A 172 -0.48 35.73 -18.48
CA TYR A 172 -0.76 34.44 -17.84
C TYR A 172 -1.44 34.57 -16.47
N LYS A 173 -0.96 35.49 -15.60
CA LYS A 173 -1.55 35.79 -14.28
C LYS A 173 -3.00 36.32 -14.31
N ALA A 174 -3.43 36.85 -15.43
CA ALA A 174 -4.76 37.42 -15.62
C ALA A 174 -5.68 36.48 -16.42
N CYS A 175 -5.24 35.26 -16.71
CA CYS A 175 -5.96 34.25 -17.48
C CYS A 175 -5.84 32.86 -16.83
N CYS A 176 -5.10 31.94 -17.42
CA CYS A 176 -4.98 30.55 -16.92
C CYS A 176 -4.08 30.40 -15.68
N GLY A 177 -3.38 31.43 -15.26
CA GLY A 177 -2.54 31.47 -14.07
C GLY A 177 -3.20 32.07 -12.83
N ARG A 178 -4.53 32.18 -12.82
CA ARG A 178 -5.30 32.61 -11.64
C ARG A 178 -5.40 31.54 -10.57
#